data_30209e223dd600c698dc7effbd33289d
#
_entry.id   30209e223dd600c698dc7effbd33289d
#
_cell.length_a   1.000
_cell.length_b   1.000
_cell.length_c   1.000
_cell.angle_alpha   90.00
_cell.angle_beta   90.00
_cell.angle_gamma   90.00
#
_symmetry.space_group_name_H-M   'P 1'
#
loop_
_entity.id
_entity.type
_entity.pdbx_description
1 polymer ?
#
loop_
_entity_poly.entity_id
_entity_poly.type
_entity_poly.pdbx_seq_one_letter_code
_entity_poly.pdbx_strand_id
1 'polypeptide(L)'
;MVFYTPGRTTSYPIDSVESGIRFHFLGGAQEVGNVACVIEDNTQTRILIDYGLSPGDPPTYPQECPSIDAAIITHAHLDHIGMVPWITASHNVPLHATHLTAALADMMWQDTYKISKIEGYPLPWDRRDIEESDERWETHSFGVTQKLGE
;
A
#
# COMPACT_ATOMS: atom_id res chain seq x y z
N MET A 1 -23.11 -6.96 -0.80
CA MET A 1 -22.20 -6.13 -1.59
C MET A 1 -22.00 -4.84 -0.79
N VAL A 2 -20.94 -4.78 -0.01
CA VAL A 2 -20.61 -3.59 0.79
C VAL A 2 -19.75 -2.71 -0.08
N PHE A 3 -20.27 -1.56 -0.50
CA PHE A 3 -19.49 -0.58 -1.24
C PHE A 3 -18.57 0.13 -0.25
N TYR A 4 -17.26 0.04 -0.50
CA TYR A 4 -16.28 0.95 0.10
C TYR A 4 -16.70 2.38 -0.29
N THR A 5 -17.10 3.17 0.67
CA THR A 5 -17.34 4.60 0.46
C THR A 5 -16.08 5.33 0.88
N PRO A 6 -15.31 5.91 -0.05
CA PRO A 6 -14.13 6.68 0.31
C PRO A 6 -14.55 7.82 1.24
N GLY A 7 -13.91 7.88 2.41
CA GLY A 7 -14.03 9.01 3.31
C GLY A 7 -13.63 10.29 2.58
N ARG A 8 -14.30 11.39 2.86
CA ARG A 8 -14.03 12.71 2.24
C ARG A 8 -12.55 13.02 2.27
N THR A 9 -11.98 13.21 1.09
CA THR A 9 -10.66 13.79 0.92
C THR A 9 -10.65 15.18 1.55
N THR A 10 -10.14 15.29 2.77
CA THR A 10 -9.73 16.57 3.31
C THR A 10 -8.40 16.90 2.64
N SER A 11 -8.47 17.60 1.51
CA SER A 11 -7.29 18.27 0.97
C SER A 11 -6.89 19.36 1.96
N TYR A 12 -5.83 19.10 2.72
CA TYR A 12 -5.19 20.18 3.48
C TYR A 12 -4.51 21.11 2.46
N PRO A 13 -4.81 22.41 2.47
CA PRO A 13 -4.08 23.35 1.64
C PRO A 13 -2.63 23.38 2.14
N ILE A 14 -1.71 22.83 1.37
CA ILE A 14 -0.28 22.98 1.61
C ILE A 14 0.09 24.30 0.96
N ASP A 15 0.35 25.32 1.77
CA ASP A 15 0.92 26.58 1.33
C ASP A 15 2.21 26.28 0.56
N SER A 16 2.36 26.99 -0.56
CA SER A 16 3.43 26.88 -1.55
C SER A 16 4.83 26.82 -0.91
N VAL A 17 5.39 25.62 -0.81
CA VAL A 17 6.82 25.46 -0.60
C VAL A 17 7.48 25.39 -1.98
N GLU A 18 8.27 26.38 -2.32
CA GLU A 18 8.88 26.54 -3.66
C GLU A 18 9.91 25.45 -4.02
N SER A 19 10.27 24.58 -3.10
CA SER A 19 11.08 23.38 -3.34
C SER A 19 11.00 22.45 -2.15
N GLY A 20 10.53 21.21 -2.30
CA GLY A 20 10.45 20.31 -1.17
C GLY A 20 9.76 19.00 -1.49
N ILE A 21 9.94 18.06 -0.57
CA ILE A 21 9.22 16.78 -0.53
C ILE A 21 7.94 17.00 0.28
N ARG A 22 6.82 16.50 -0.20
CA ARG A 22 5.52 16.49 0.49
C ARG A 22 5.21 15.09 0.98
N PHE A 23 4.52 15.01 2.12
CA PHE A 23 4.06 13.76 2.72
C PHE A 23 2.55 13.77 2.86
N HIS A 24 1.90 12.69 2.41
CA HIS A 24 0.46 12.48 2.57
C HIS A 24 0.25 11.16 3.31
N PHE A 25 -0.18 11.23 4.57
CA PHE A 25 -0.54 10.04 5.31
C PHE A 25 -1.97 9.62 4.94
N LEU A 26 -2.09 8.43 4.36
CA LEU A 26 -3.38 7.83 4.02
C LEU A 26 -3.94 7.01 5.19
N GLY A 27 -3.08 6.63 6.14
CA GLY A 27 -3.38 5.92 7.36
C GLY A 27 -2.17 5.80 8.26
N GLY A 28 -2.36 5.32 9.49
CA GLY A 28 -1.28 5.07 10.46
C GLY A 28 -0.72 6.31 11.18
N ALA A 29 -1.12 7.53 10.82
CA ALA A 29 -0.59 8.74 11.45
C ALA A 29 -1.23 9.07 12.82
N GLN A 30 -2.49 8.69 13.02
CA GLN A 30 -3.26 8.95 14.25
C GLN A 30 -3.89 7.68 14.83
N GLU A 31 -3.53 6.53 14.31
CA GLU A 31 -4.03 5.21 14.70
C GLU A 31 -2.92 4.18 14.63
N VAL A 32 -3.12 3.03 15.25
CA VAL A 32 -2.26 1.85 15.08
C VAL A 32 -2.79 1.02 13.92
N GLY A 33 -1.91 0.63 13.01
CA GLY A 33 -2.29 -0.09 11.79
C GLY A 33 -2.61 0.83 10.62
N ASN A 34 -3.09 0.28 9.52
CA ASN A 34 -3.43 1.00 8.27
C ASN A 34 -2.27 1.87 7.74
N VAL A 35 -1.03 1.43 7.92
CA VAL A 35 0.13 2.26 7.58
C VAL A 35 0.19 2.50 6.09
N ALA A 36 0.14 3.78 5.70
CA ALA A 36 0.21 4.19 4.31
C ALA A 36 0.64 5.67 4.22
N CYS A 37 1.70 5.93 3.47
CA CYS A 37 2.21 7.29 3.26
C CYS A 37 2.63 7.48 1.81
N VAL A 38 2.16 8.54 1.17
CA VAL A 38 2.65 8.96 -0.15
C VAL A 38 3.67 10.06 0.02
N ILE A 39 4.82 9.90 -0.61
CA ILE A 39 5.85 10.93 -0.72
C ILE A 39 5.78 11.50 -2.14
N GLU A 40 5.69 12.81 -2.26
CA GLU A 40 5.67 13.51 -3.55
C GLU A 40 6.82 14.51 -3.61
N ASP A 41 7.55 14.52 -4.70
CA ASP A 41 8.61 15.49 -4.97
C ASP A 41 8.12 16.65 -5.85
N ASN A 42 9.03 17.60 -6.17
CA ASN A 42 8.72 18.76 -7.01
C ASN A 42 8.42 18.43 -8.46
N THR A 43 8.78 17.25 -8.93
CA THR A 43 8.52 16.76 -10.29
C THR A 43 7.16 16.06 -10.39
N GLN A 44 6.42 16.02 -9.29
CA GLN A 44 5.16 15.28 -9.12
C GLN A 44 5.34 13.75 -9.14
N THR A 45 6.57 13.26 -8.94
CA THR A 45 6.82 11.83 -8.72
C THR A 45 6.27 11.45 -7.36
N ARG A 46 5.41 10.44 -7.32
CA ARG A 46 4.72 9.95 -6.11
C ARG A 46 5.11 8.52 -5.81
N ILE A 47 5.64 8.31 -4.64
CA ILE A 47 6.02 6.99 -4.14
C ILE A 47 5.17 6.68 -2.92
N LEU A 48 4.47 5.54 -2.96
CA LEU A 48 3.75 5.01 -1.82
C LEU A 48 4.73 4.23 -0.93
N ILE A 49 4.70 4.48 0.37
CA ILE A 49 5.40 3.70 1.39
C ILE A 49 4.36 2.94 2.18
N ASP A 50 4.35 1.62 2.04
CA ASP A 50 3.41 0.69 2.62
C ASP A 50 1.94 0.97 2.26
N TYR A 51 1.09 -0.04 2.32
CA TYR A 51 -0.36 0.09 2.22
C TYR A 51 -1.00 -1.07 2.99
N GLY A 52 -1.20 -0.84 4.26
CA GLY A 52 -1.62 -1.86 5.20
C GLY A 52 -3.12 -1.95 5.39
N LEU A 53 -3.54 -2.91 6.19
CA LEU A 53 -4.87 -2.96 6.79
C LEU A 53 -4.74 -3.23 8.29
N SER A 54 -5.68 -2.75 9.08
CA SER A 54 -5.82 -3.17 10.47
C SER A 54 -6.78 -4.33 10.56
N PRO A 55 -6.33 -5.49 11.06
CA PRO A 55 -7.21 -6.62 11.28
C PRO A 55 -8.28 -6.28 12.33
N GLY A 56 -9.48 -6.79 12.12
CA GLY A 56 -10.64 -6.56 12.98
C GLY A 56 -11.87 -7.21 12.38
N ASP A 57 -13.00 -7.07 13.04
CA ASP A 57 -14.30 -7.52 12.57
C ASP A 57 -15.30 -6.35 12.57
N PRO A 58 -15.46 -5.65 11.45
CA PRO A 58 -14.74 -5.77 10.18
C PRO A 58 -13.32 -5.15 10.23
N PRO A 59 -12.40 -5.52 9.31
CA PRO A 59 -11.10 -4.87 9.18
C PRO A 59 -11.26 -3.41 8.72
N THR A 60 -10.27 -2.58 9.04
CA THR A 60 -10.22 -1.19 8.57
C THR A 60 -9.08 -0.98 7.58
N TYR A 61 -9.20 0.05 6.76
CA TYR A 61 -8.34 0.31 5.61
C TYR A 61 -7.84 1.76 5.60
N PRO A 62 -6.68 2.04 4.96
CA PRO A 62 -6.24 3.41 4.69
C PRO A 62 -7.23 4.16 3.80
N GLN A 63 -7.03 5.47 3.68
CA GLN A 63 -7.71 6.27 2.67
C GLN A 63 -7.32 5.82 1.26
N GLU A 64 -8.13 6.16 0.27
CA GLU A 64 -7.86 5.86 -1.13
C GLU A 64 -6.50 6.41 -1.58
N CYS A 65 -5.71 5.56 -2.24
CA CYS A 65 -4.41 5.93 -2.77
C CYS A 65 -4.58 6.77 -4.04
N PRO A 66 -3.93 7.94 -4.13
CA PRO A 66 -3.87 8.70 -5.38
C PRO A 66 -3.04 7.97 -6.44
N SER A 67 -2.99 8.49 -7.67
CA SER A 67 -2.04 8.01 -8.66
C SER A 67 -0.60 8.08 -8.13
N ILE A 68 0.13 6.98 -8.26
CA ILE A 68 1.52 6.82 -7.80
C ILE A 68 2.39 6.26 -8.93
N ASP A 69 3.69 6.40 -8.83
CA ASP A 69 4.67 5.91 -9.81
C ASP A 69 5.35 4.61 -9.36
N ALA A 70 5.44 4.37 -8.06
CA ALA A 70 5.98 3.16 -7.47
C ALA A 70 5.48 2.97 -6.03
N ALA A 71 5.57 1.74 -5.50
CA ALA A 71 5.36 1.47 -4.09
C ALA A 71 6.61 0.81 -3.47
N ILE A 72 7.00 1.26 -2.29
CA ILE A 72 8.06 0.67 -1.48
C ILE A 72 7.41 -0.02 -0.28
N ILE A 73 7.70 -1.29 -0.11
CA ILE A 73 7.18 -2.09 0.99
C ILE A 73 8.31 -2.35 1.99
N THR A 74 8.13 -1.83 3.20
CA THR A 74 9.17 -1.86 4.22
C THR A 74 9.36 -3.25 4.82
N HIS A 75 8.25 -3.93 5.15
CA HIS A 75 8.25 -5.29 5.69
C HIS A 75 6.86 -5.94 5.58
N ALA A 76 6.79 -7.24 5.84
CA ALA A 76 5.62 -8.06 5.55
C ALA A 76 4.59 -8.19 6.68
N HIS A 77 4.46 -7.20 7.57
CA HIS A 77 3.35 -7.19 8.52
C HIS A 77 2.06 -6.70 7.85
N LEU A 78 0.92 -7.25 8.26
CA LEU A 78 -0.37 -7.01 7.62
C LEU A 78 -0.81 -5.53 7.63
N ASP A 79 -0.46 -4.81 8.68
CA ASP A 79 -0.69 -3.38 8.82
C ASP A 79 0.19 -2.50 7.92
N HIS A 80 1.13 -3.13 7.17
CA HIS A 80 1.98 -2.51 6.14
C HIS A 80 1.69 -3.02 4.73
N ILE A 81 1.24 -4.27 4.58
CA ILE A 81 1.05 -4.88 3.26
C ILE A 81 -0.38 -5.27 2.93
N GLY A 82 -1.29 -5.24 3.90
CA GLY A 82 -2.59 -5.91 3.79
C GLY A 82 -3.50 -5.37 2.68
N MET A 83 -3.22 -4.18 2.16
CA MET A 83 -3.95 -3.56 1.06
C MET A 83 -3.14 -3.42 -0.23
N VAL A 84 -1.90 -3.94 -0.28
CA VAL A 84 -1.07 -3.87 -1.49
C VAL A 84 -1.71 -4.58 -2.69
N PRO A 85 -2.40 -5.74 -2.57
CA PRO A 85 -3.12 -6.32 -3.70
C PRO A 85 -4.18 -5.40 -4.32
N TRP A 86 -4.81 -4.55 -3.53
CA TRP A 86 -5.71 -3.51 -4.02
C TRP A 86 -5.00 -2.45 -4.87
N ILE A 87 -3.77 -2.07 -4.49
CA ILE A 87 -2.96 -1.11 -5.24
C ILE A 87 -2.60 -1.66 -6.62
N THR A 88 -2.17 -2.91 -6.70
CA THR A 88 -1.80 -3.53 -7.98
C THR A 88 -2.99 -3.72 -8.91
N ALA A 89 -4.16 -4.02 -8.38
CA ALA A 89 -5.40 -4.07 -9.15
C ALA A 89 -5.84 -2.70 -9.70
N SER A 90 -5.51 -1.61 -8.98
CA SER A 90 -5.93 -0.25 -9.31
C SER A 90 -4.86 0.55 -10.05
N HIS A 91 -3.58 0.24 -9.83
CA HIS A 91 -2.42 0.97 -10.33
C HIS A 91 -1.40 -0.01 -10.92
N ASN A 92 -0.95 0.27 -12.13
CA ASN A 92 0.05 -0.56 -12.81
C ASN A 92 1.47 -0.11 -12.43
N VAL A 93 1.87 -0.30 -11.19
CA VAL A 93 3.14 0.20 -10.65
C VAL A 93 4.03 -0.92 -10.11
N PRO A 94 5.38 -0.76 -10.14
CA PRO A 94 6.31 -1.69 -9.52
C PRO A 94 6.20 -1.65 -7.99
N LEU A 95 6.40 -2.82 -7.37
CA LEU A 95 6.48 -3.02 -5.93
C LEU A 95 7.94 -3.27 -5.53
N HIS A 96 8.56 -2.34 -4.82
CA HIS A 96 9.94 -2.46 -4.39
C HIS A 96 10.05 -2.97 -2.96
N ALA A 97 10.79 -4.06 -2.75
CA ALA A 97 11.02 -4.64 -1.42
C ALA A 97 12.32 -5.46 -1.38
N THR A 98 12.67 -6.00 -0.22
CA THR A 98 13.65 -7.08 -0.15
C THR A 98 13.05 -8.39 -0.62
N HIS A 99 13.87 -9.34 -1.09
CA HIS A 99 13.42 -10.68 -1.46
C HIS A 99 12.61 -11.37 -0.36
N LEU A 100 13.05 -11.20 0.89
CA LEU A 100 12.35 -11.81 2.02
C LEU A 100 10.97 -11.17 2.25
N THR A 101 10.88 -9.85 2.15
CA THR A 101 9.61 -9.13 2.28
C THR A 101 8.62 -9.58 1.21
N ALA A 102 9.04 -9.67 -0.05
CA ALA A 102 8.19 -10.13 -1.15
C ALA A 102 7.67 -11.56 -0.92
N ALA A 103 8.56 -12.49 -0.57
CA ALA A 103 8.18 -13.88 -0.30
C ALA A 103 7.21 -14.04 0.88
N LEU A 104 7.40 -13.27 1.96
CA LEU A 104 6.50 -13.29 3.11
C LEU A 104 5.17 -12.58 2.80
N ALA A 105 5.16 -11.56 1.96
CA ALA A 105 3.95 -10.84 1.60
C ALA A 105 2.93 -11.76 0.92
N ASP A 106 3.34 -12.55 -0.09
CA ASP A 106 2.47 -13.52 -0.74
C ASP A 106 1.85 -14.49 0.28
N MET A 107 2.67 -15.08 1.14
CA MET A 107 2.17 -15.99 2.17
C MET A 107 1.14 -15.31 3.10
N MET A 108 1.37 -14.07 3.52
CA MET A 108 0.47 -13.31 4.38
C MET A 108 -0.85 -12.98 3.68
N TRP A 109 -0.81 -12.62 2.39
CA TRP A 109 -2.02 -12.33 1.61
C TRP A 109 -2.87 -13.59 1.40
N GLN A 110 -2.24 -14.73 1.07
CA GLN A 110 -2.93 -16.01 0.91
C GLN A 110 -3.63 -16.43 2.22
N ASP A 111 -2.96 -16.25 3.36
CA ASP A 111 -3.53 -16.57 4.66
C ASP A 111 -4.68 -15.61 5.03
N THR A 112 -4.49 -14.31 4.84
CA THR A 112 -5.53 -13.29 5.06
C THR A 112 -6.77 -13.56 4.20
N TYR A 113 -6.58 -13.89 2.93
CA TYR A 113 -7.69 -14.25 2.04
C TYR A 113 -8.44 -15.49 2.53
N LYS A 114 -7.72 -16.51 2.96
CA LYS A 114 -8.32 -17.73 3.52
C LYS A 114 -9.11 -17.44 4.79
N ILE A 115 -8.55 -16.66 5.72
CA ILE A 115 -9.22 -16.27 6.96
C ILE A 115 -10.49 -15.48 6.65
N SER A 116 -10.45 -14.52 5.72
CA SER A 116 -11.61 -13.73 5.34
C SER A 116 -12.77 -14.59 4.84
N LYS A 117 -12.48 -15.68 4.13
CA LYS A 117 -13.50 -16.63 3.66
C LYS A 117 -14.08 -17.47 4.79
N ILE A 118 -13.26 -17.83 5.78
CA ILE A 118 -13.69 -18.62 6.94
C ILE A 118 -14.57 -17.75 7.87
N GLU A 119 -14.15 -16.53 8.14
CA GLU A 119 -14.83 -15.62 9.06
C GLU A 119 -15.96 -14.82 8.40
N GLY A 120 -16.03 -14.81 7.07
CA GLY A 120 -17.15 -14.25 6.31
C GLY A 120 -17.13 -12.74 6.13
N TYR A 121 -15.98 -12.08 6.30
CA TYR A 121 -15.84 -10.67 5.96
C TYR A 121 -15.24 -10.48 4.56
N PRO A 122 -15.71 -9.51 3.76
CA PRO A 122 -15.18 -9.25 2.45
C PRO A 122 -13.86 -8.47 2.54
N LEU A 123 -12.85 -8.87 1.75
CA LEU A 123 -11.69 -8.05 1.42
C LEU A 123 -11.99 -7.24 0.15
N PRO A 124 -11.40 -6.05 -0.02
CA PRO A 124 -11.54 -5.24 -1.23
C PRO A 124 -10.74 -5.79 -2.43
N TRP A 125 -9.97 -6.85 -2.23
CA TRP A 125 -9.16 -7.55 -3.23
C TRP A 125 -9.39 -9.07 -3.15
N ASP A 126 -9.00 -9.80 -4.20
CA ASP A 126 -9.17 -11.23 -4.30
C ASP A 126 -7.87 -11.99 -4.67
N ARG A 127 -7.99 -13.27 -4.98
CA ARG A 127 -6.84 -14.13 -5.32
C ARG A 127 -6.13 -13.67 -6.59
N ARG A 128 -6.84 -13.13 -7.55
CA ARG A 128 -6.26 -12.64 -8.80
C ARG A 128 -5.39 -11.41 -8.54
N ASP A 129 -5.83 -10.53 -7.63
CA ASP A 129 -5.07 -9.34 -7.25
C ASP A 129 -3.76 -9.74 -6.54
N ILE A 130 -3.74 -10.86 -5.79
CA ILE A 130 -2.50 -11.42 -5.22
C ILE A 130 -1.56 -11.89 -6.34
N GLU A 131 -2.06 -12.64 -7.32
CA GLU A 131 -1.28 -13.13 -8.45
C GLU A 131 -0.70 -11.96 -9.27
N GLU A 132 -1.49 -10.91 -9.52
CA GLU A 132 -1.04 -9.70 -10.20
C GLU A 132 0.02 -8.94 -9.38
N SER A 133 -0.08 -8.94 -8.05
CA SER A 133 0.92 -8.33 -7.17
C SER A 133 2.25 -9.05 -7.23
N ASP A 134 2.22 -10.39 -7.26
CA ASP A 134 3.44 -11.20 -7.29
C ASP A 134 4.27 -10.99 -8.56
N GLU A 135 3.62 -10.67 -9.67
CA GLU A 135 4.28 -10.33 -10.94
C GLU A 135 4.96 -8.95 -10.96
N ARG A 136 4.70 -8.10 -9.95
CA ARG A 136 5.17 -6.70 -9.93
C ARG A 136 6.34 -6.44 -9.00
N TRP A 137 6.84 -7.46 -8.32
CA TRP A 137 7.96 -7.31 -7.42
C TRP A 137 9.27 -6.97 -8.14
N GLU A 138 9.87 -5.86 -7.75
CA GLU A 138 11.27 -5.52 -7.99
C GLU A 138 12.04 -5.64 -6.67
N THR A 139 12.78 -6.73 -6.52
CA THR A 139 13.43 -7.04 -5.25
C THR A 139 14.86 -6.53 -5.19
N HIS A 140 15.26 -6.05 -4.01
CA HIS A 140 16.53 -5.39 -3.76
C HIS A 140 17.29 -6.00 -2.59
N SER A 141 18.62 -5.88 -2.65
CA SER A 141 19.51 -6.26 -1.54
C SER A 141 19.84 -5.05 -0.67
N PHE A 142 20.13 -5.31 0.61
CA PHE A 142 20.58 -4.26 1.51
C PHE A 142 21.91 -3.64 1.06
N GLY A 143 22.09 -2.35 1.33
CA GLY A 143 23.32 -1.62 1.04
C GLY A 143 23.53 -1.25 -0.42
N VAL A 144 22.55 -1.50 -1.29
CA VAL A 144 22.57 -1.11 -2.71
C VAL A 144 21.61 0.06 -2.92
N THR A 145 22.14 1.18 -3.39
CA THR A 145 21.30 2.33 -3.77
C THR A 145 20.56 2.02 -5.06
N GLN A 146 19.27 2.22 -5.06
CA GLN A 146 18.39 2.08 -6.22
C GLN A 146 17.86 3.45 -6.64
N LYS A 147 17.72 3.67 -7.95
CA LYS A 147 17.02 4.82 -8.49
C LYS A 147 15.59 4.38 -8.84
N LEU A 148 14.60 5.04 -8.29
CA LEU A 148 13.18 4.83 -8.58
C LEU A 148 12.72 5.91 -9.57
N GLY A 149 12.11 5.47 -10.66
CA GLY A 149 11.68 6.36 -11.74
C GLY A 149 12.81 6.70 -12.74
N GLU A 150 12.46 7.46 -13.76
CA GLU A 150 13.40 7.93 -14.80
C GLU A 150 14.34 9.02 -14.31
#